data_c4e695eb7f123610b7af6dbedbf43c37
#
_entry.id   c4e695eb7f123610b7af6dbedbf43c37
#
_cell.length_a   1.000
_cell.length_b   1.000
_cell.length_c   1.000
_cell.angle_alpha   90.00
_cell.angle_beta   90.00
_cell.angle_gamma   90.00
#
_symmetry.space_group_name_H-M   'P 1'
#
loop_
_entity.id
_entity.type
_entity.pdbx_description
1 polymer ?
#
loop_
_entity_poly.entity_id
_entity_poly.type
_entity_poly.pdbx_seq_one_letter_code
_entity_poly.pdbx_strand_id
1 'polypeptide(L)'
;MSAILNWNITEIAQSMFMSCSNLKTITIPSTITKIGNEAFVGCANLTKVKILATDATKFEVGSGAFNNMASNSKIYVLSEEIKAKLEGCYDTSITTVEVVTLEQMNNL
;
A
#
# COMPACT_ATOMS: atom_id res chain seq x y z
N MET A 1 15.44 -2.84 1.12
CA MET A 1 15.05 -3.21 -0.25
C MET A 1 13.79 -2.47 -0.64
N SER A 2 13.70 -2.03 -1.86
CA SER A 2 12.49 -1.45 -2.42
C SER A 2 11.97 -2.33 -3.55
N ALA A 3 10.69 -2.23 -3.87
CA ALA A 3 10.08 -3.00 -4.93
C ALA A 3 9.12 -2.12 -5.74
N ILE A 4 9.14 -2.33 -7.06
CA ILE A 4 8.17 -1.76 -7.98
C ILE A 4 7.53 -2.95 -8.68
N LEU A 5 6.21 -3.08 -8.52
CA LEU A 5 5.49 -4.21 -9.08
C LEU A 5 5.37 -4.10 -10.60
N ASN A 6 5.35 -5.26 -11.26
CA ASN A 6 5.20 -5.33 -12.70
C ASN A 6 3.84 -4.77 -13.13
N TRP A 7 3.83 -3.90 -14.14
CA TRP A 7 2.61 -3.29 -14.67
C TRP A 7 1.67 -4.28 -15.36
N ASN A 8 2.12 -5.51 -15.60
CA ASN A 8 1.28 -6.55 -16.21
C ASN A 8 0.37 -7.26 -15.22
N ILE A 9 0.62 -7.12 -13.91
CA ILE A 9 -0.25 -7.72 -12.90
C ILE A 9 -1.37 -6.75 -12.53
N THR A 10 -2.50 -7.30 -12.11
CA THR A 10 -3.69 -6.52 -11.73
C THR A 10 -4.10 -6.72 -10.28
N GLU A 11 -3.57 -7.74 -9.62
CA GLU A 11 -3.90 -8.06 -8.25
C GLU A 11 -2.67 -8.44 -7.45
N ILE A 12 -2.67 -8.09 -6.16
CA ILE A 12 -1.73 -8.60 -5.18
C ILE A 12 -2.47 -9.65 -4.39
N ALA A 13 -1.99 -10.89 -4.46
CA ALA A 13 -2.67 -12.02 -3.85
C ALA A 13 -2.65 -11.96 -2.32
N GLN A 14 -3.59 -12.69 -1.69
CA GLN A 14 -3.64 -12.82 -0.24
C GLN A 14 -2.28 -13.27 0.29
N SER A 15 -1.78 -12.59 1.30
CA SER A 15 -0.52 -12.91 1.99
C SER A 15 0.73 -12.90 1.10
N MET A 16 0.65 -12.32 -0.10
CA MET A 16 1.76 -12.39 -1.08
C MET A 16 3.09 -11.89 -0.52
N PHE A 17 3.07 -10.81 0.27
CA PHE A 17 4.28 -10.22 0.87
C PHE A 17 4.27 -10.32 2.40
N MET A 18 3.51 -11.26 2.96
CA MET A 18 3.43 -11.44 4.41
C MET A 18 4.82 -11.63 5.00
N SER A 19 5.12 -10.87 6.04
CA SER A 19 6.38 -10.95 6.80
C SER A 19 7.65 -10.78 5.96
N CYS A 20 7.57 -10.03 4.87
CA CYS A 20 8.74 -9.69 4.06
C CYS A 20 9.60 -8.66 4.80
N SER A 21 10.44 -9.13 5.72
CA SER A 21 11.22 -8.27 6.61
C SER A 21 12.27 -7.42 5.89
N ASN A 22 12.67 -7.80 4.67
CA ASN A 22 13.63 -7.03 3.89
C ASN A 22 12.98 -5.95 3.02
N LEU A 23 11.65 -5.95 2.93
CA LEU A 23 10.93 -4.97 2.11
C LEU A 23 10.82 -3.66 2.88
N LYS A 24 11.38 -2.58 2.35
CA LYS A 24 11.39 -1.26 2.99
C LYS A 24 10.47 -0.26 2.31
N THR A 25 10.36 -0.33 1.00
CA THR A 25 9.47 0.53 0.21
C THR A 25 8.84 -0.29 -0.90
N ILE A 26 7.63 0.08 -1.30
CA ILE A 26 6.96 -0.54 -2.43
C ILE A 26 6.13 0.48 -3.19
N THR A 27 6.16 0.39 -4.52
CA THR A 27 5.29 1.18 -5.39
C THR A 27 4.28 0.24 -6.02
N ILE A 28 3.01 0.54 -5.80
CA ILE A 28 1.88 -0.26 -6.31
C ILE A 28 1.32 0.48 -7.52
N PRO A 29 1.51 -0.08 -8.74
CA PRO A 29 1.13 0.62 -9.96
C PRO A 29 -0.39 0.77 -10.12
N SER A 30 -0.79 1.68 -11.00
CA SER A 30 -2.20 1.99 -11.22
C SER A 30 -2.99 0.83 -11.86
N THR A 31 -2.30 -0.18 -12.37
CA THR A 31 -2.94 -1.38 -12.91
C THR A 31 -3.51 -2.30 -11.84
N ILE A 32 -3.03 -2.17 -10.59
CA ILE A 32 -3.51 -3.00 -9.48
C ILE A 32 -4.92 -2.54 -9.09
N THR A 33 -5.87 -3.46 -9.16
CA THR A 33 -7.27 -3.20 -8.76
C THR A 33 -7.64 -3.86 -7.45
N LYS A 34 -6.80 -4.78 -6.96
CA LYS A 34 -7.10 -5.50 -5.72
C LYS A 34 -5.82 -5.82 -4.95
N ILE A 35 -5.85 -5.53 -3.66
CA ILE A 35 -4.82 -5.95 -2.71
C ILE A 35 -5.48 -6.96 -1.79
N GLY A 36 -4.97 -8.18 -1.77
CA GLY A 36 -5.57 -9.29 -1.02
C GLY A 36 -5.44 -9.13 0.49
N ASN A 37 -6.22 -9.94 1.23
CA ASN A 37 -6.18 -9.94 2.68
C ASN A 37 -4.76 -10.20 3.17
N GLU A 38 -4.31 -9.42 4.14
CA GLU A 38 -3.02 -9.62 4.81
C GLU A 38 -1.82 -9.61 3.86
N ALA A 39 -1.95 -8.94 2.69
CA ALA A 39 -0.92 -8.98 1.65
C ALA A 39 0.46 -8.50 2.15
N PHE A 40 0.50 -7.51 3.02
CA PHE A 40 1.75 -6.94 3.57
C PHE A 40 1.83 -7.03 5.09
N VAL A 41 1.03 -7.89 5.70
CA VAL A 41 1.00 -7.99 7.16
C VAL A 41 2.36 -8.44 7.69
N GLY A 42 2.83 -7.77 8.73
CA GLY A 42 4.09 -8.15 9.35
C GLY A 42 5.34 -7.73 8.58
N CYS A 43 5.22 -6.88 7.57
CA CYS A 43 6.39 -6.29 6.90
C CYS A 43 7.01 -5.24 7.84
N ALA A 44 7.75 -5.71 8.84
CA ALA A 44 8.18 -4.88 9.97
C ALA A 44 9.15 -3.76 9.61
N ASN A 45 9.74 -3.80 8.43
CA ASN A 45 10.65 -2.77 7.94
C ASN A 45 10.07 -1.94 6.80
N LEU A 46 8.80 -2.17 6.44
CA LEU A 46 8.14 -1.43 5.38
C LEU A 46 7.74 -0.05 5.89
N THR A 47 8.46 0.97 5.42
CA THR A 47 8.30 2.34 5.89
C THR A 47 7.51 3.21 4.93
N LYS A 48 7.44 2.84 3.65
CA LYS A 48 6.81 3.66 2.62
C LYS A 48 6.09 2.79 1.59
N VAL A 49 4.81 3.09 1.40
CA VAL A 49 4.00 2.48 0.34
C VAL A 49 3.47 3.61 -0.54
N LYS A 50 3.65 3.49 -1.85
CA LYS A 50 3.08 4.43 -2.81
C LYS A 50 2.02 3.72 -3.62
N ILE A 51 0.78 4.20 -3.56
CA ILE A 51 -0.34 3.60 -4.29
C ILE A 51 -0.73 4.55 -5.41
N LEU A 52 -0.56 4.10 -6.65
CA LEU A 52 -0.83 4.91 -7.84
C LEU A 52 -2.24 4.73 -8.40
N ALA A 53 -3.10 3.98 -7.71
CA ALA A 53 -4.49 3.80 -8.10
C ALA A 53 -5.22 5.14 -8.17
N THR A 54 -6.04 5.32 -9.19
CA THR A 54 -6.79 6.57 -9.41
C THR A 54 -8.29 6.38 -9.39
N ASP A 55 -8.78 5.17 -9.66
CA ASP A 55 -10.21 4.88 -9.73
C ASP A 55 -10.64 4.05 -8.52
N ALA A 56 -11.21 4.71 -7.53
CA ALA A 56 -11.64 4.06 -6.30
C ALA A 56 -12.78 3.06 -6.51
N THR A 57 -13.55 3.21 -7.58
CA THR A 57 -14.65 2.28 -7.88
C THR A 57 -14.13 0.91 -8.31
N LYS A 58 -12.87 0.85 -8.75
CA LYS A 58 -12.22 -0.39 -9.22
C LYS A 58 -11.07 -0.82 -8.33
N PHE A 59 -10.95 -0.25 -7.14
CA PHE A 59 -9.84 -0.54 -6.24
C PHE A 59 -10.36 -1.10 -4.92
N GLU A 60 -9.86 -2.27 -4.54
CA GLU A 60 -10.23 -2.93 -3.30
C GLU A 60 -9.00 -3.28 -2.48
N VAL A 61 -9.10 -3.15 -1.16
CA VAL A 61 -8.04 -3.51 -0.23
C VAL A 61 -8.60 -4.50 0.79
N GLY A 62 -7.92 -5.63 0.91
CA GLY A 62 -8.34 -6.68 1.83
C GLY A 62 -8.07 -6.35 3.29
N SER A 63 -8.75 -7.10 4.16
CA SER A 63 -8.63 -6.95 5.61
C SER A 63 -7.19 -7.15 6.07
N GLY A 64 -6.70 -6.23 6.91
CA GLY A 64 -5.37 -6.34 7.50
C GLY A 64 -4.21 -6.24 6.53
N ALA A 65 -4.45 -5.75 5.31
CA ALA A 65 -3.44 -5.76 4.24
C ALA A 65 -2.12 -5.10 4.65
N PHE A 66 -2.18 -4.04 5.45
CA PHE A 66 -1.01 -3.27 5.86
C PHE A 66 -0.81 -3.25 7.37
N ASN A 67 -1.32 -4.24 8.10
CA ASN A 67 -1.12 -4.30 9.53
C ASN A 67 0.34 -4.66 9.87
N ASN A 68 0.81 -4.13 11.00
CA ASN A 68 2.14 -4.43 11.53
C ASN A 68 3.29 -4.05 10.59
N MET A 69 3.17 -2.88 9.96
CA MET A 69 4.26 -2.25 9.22
C MET A 69 5.27 -1.62 10.20
N ALA A 70 6.31 -1.01 9.66
CA ALA A 70 7.30 -0.32 10.48
C ALA A 70 6.68 0.83 11.29
N SER A 71 7.28 1.14 12.44
CA SER A 71 6.89 2.32 13.22
C SER A 71 7.10 3.58 12.36
N ASN A 72 6.13 4.50 12.43
CA ASN A 72 6.15 5.74 11.66
C ASN A 72 6.12 5.52 10.14
N SER A 73 5.58 4.39 9.70
CA SER A 73 5.42 4.11 8.27
C SER A 73 4.34 5.00 7.65
N LYS A 74 4.43 5.18 6.34
CA LYS A 74 3.48 6.01 5.60
C LYS A 74 3.01 5.32 4.35
N ILE A 75 1.71 5.49 4.05
CA ILE A 75 1.10 5.07 2.81
C ILE A 75 0.67 6.33 2.08
N TYR A 76 1.15 6.52 0.86
CA TYR A 76 0.82 7.68 0.04
C TYR A 76 -0.19 7.29 -1.02
N VAL A 77 -1.25 8.08 -1.14
CA VAL A 77 -2.33 7.85 -2.10
C VAL A 77 -2.61 9.14 -2.87
N LEU A 78 -3.31 9.02 -3.99
CA LEU A 78 -3.56 10.17 -4.88
C LEU A 78 -4.92 10.84 -4.68
N SER A 79 -5.79 10.26 -3.85
CA SER A 79 -7.12 10.85 -3.60
C SER A 79 -7.67 10.44 -2.25
N GLU A 80 -8.63 11.23 -1.75
CA GLU A 80 -9.37 10.89 -0.53
C GLU A 80 -10.19 9.62 -0.71
N GLU A 81 -10.70 9.37 -1.91
CA GLU A 81 -11.49 8.19 -2.22
C GLU A 81 -10.66 6.92 -2.07
N ILE A 82 -9.40 6.95 -2.53
CA ILE A 82 -8.48 5.82 -2.36
C ILE A 82 -8.09 5.68 -0.88
N LYS A 83 -7.86 6.79 -0.19
CA LYS A 83 -7.57 6.75 1.26
C LYS A 83 -8.69 6.06 2.02
N ALA A 84 -9.94 6.34 1.68
CA ALA A 84 -11.10 5.72 2.33
C ALA A 84 -11.11 4.20 2.17
N LYS A 85 -10.56 3.67 1.08
CA LYS A 85 -10.46 2.22 0.85
C LYS A 85 -9.51 1.53 1.82
N LEU A 86 -8.61 2.28 2.45
CA LEU A 86 -7.62 1.72 3.37
C LEU A 86 -8.11 1.68 4.82
N GLU A 87 -9.28 2.22 5.13
CA GLU A 87 -9.80 2.23 6.48
C GLU A 87 -9.92 0.80 7.03
N GLY A 88 -9.36 0.57 8.23
CA GLY A 88 -9.35 -0.75 8.85
C GLY A 88 -8.31 -1.71 8.30
N CYS A 89 -7.50 -1.27 7.35
CA CYS A 89 -6.50 -2.12 6.71
C CYS A 89 -5.09 -1.89 7.23
N TYR A 90 -4.90 -0.99 8.18
CA TYR A 90 -3.61 -0.66 8.78
C TYR A 90 -3.80 -0.24 10.23
N ASP A 91 -2.71 -0.26 11.00
CA ASP A 91 -2.72 0.17 12.39
C ASP A 91 -2.46 1.68 12.46
N THR A 92 -3.46 2.43 12.86
CA THR A 92 -3.39 3.89 12.92
C THR A 92 -2.40 4.41 13.97
N SER A 93 -1.97 3.57 14.90
CA SER A 93 -0.98 3.96 15.90
C SER A 93 0.45 3.98 15.36
N ILE A 94 0.71 3.29 14.24
CA ILE A 94 2.07 3.17 13.68
C ILE A 94 2.16 3.64 12.23
N THR A 95 1.05 3.67 11.50
CA THR A 95 1.02 4.01 10.07
C THR A 95 0.08 5.19 9.83
N THR A 96 0.49 6.13 8.99
CA THR A 96 -0.37 7.22 8.53
C THR A 96 -0.58 7.12 7.02
N VAL A 97 -1.73 7.56 6.56
CA VAL A 97 -2.04 7.65 5.12
C VAL A 97 -2.09 9.11 4.74
N GLU A 98 -1.32 9.49 3.72
CA GLU A 98 -1.27 10.87 3.23
C GLU A 98 -1.76 10.95 1.79
N VAL A 99 -2.62 11.92 1.50
CA VAL A 99 -3.03 12.22 0.14
C VAL A 99 -2.05 13.22 -0.44
N VAL A 100 -1.47 12.89 -1.59
CA VAL A 100 -0.47 13.70 -2.26
C VAL A 100 -0.82 13.85 -3.74
N THR A 101 -0.21 14.83 -4.41
CA THR A 101 -0.33 14.96 -5.86
C THR A 101 0.59 13.94 -6.54
N LEU A 102 0.35 13.69 -7.83
CA LEU A 102 1.23 12.80 -8.60
C LEU A 102 2.66 13.33 -8.61
N GLU A 103 2.84 14.65 -8.72
CA GLU A 103 4.16 15.26 -8.68
C GLU A 103 4.85 14.99 -7.35
N GLN A 104 4.14 15.16 -6.23
CA GLN A 104 4.69 14.86 -4.90
C GLN A 104 5.01 13.38 -4.78
N MET A 105 4.13 12.50 -5.29
CA MET A 105 4.35 11.06 -5.28
C MET A 105 5.65 10.70 -5.99
N ASN A 106 5.91 11.31 -7.14
CA ASN A 106 7.10 11.02 -7.93
C ASN A 106 8.39 11.50 -7.28
N ASN A 107 8.30 12.39 -6.31
CA ASN A 107 9.46 12.94 -5.60
C ASN A 107 9.72 12.28 -4.24
N LEU A 108 8.98 11.25 -3.92
CA LEU A 108 9.16 10.53 -2.65
C LEU A 108 10.31 9.51 -2.71
#